data_2cb8ee61f24585ebd0fad54cc6d0f99c
#
_entry.id   2cb8ee61f24585ebd0fad54cc6d0f99c
#
_cell.length_a   1.000
_cell.length_b   1.000
_cell.length_c   1.000
_cell.angle_alpha   90.00
_cell.angle_beta   90.00
_cell.angle_gamma   90.00
#
_symmetry.space_group_name_H-M   'P 1'
#
loop_
_entity.id
_entity.type
_entity.pdbx_description
1 polymer ?
#
loop_
_entity_poly.entity_id
_entity_poly.type
_entity_poly.pdbx_seq_one_letter_code
_entity_poly.pdbx_strand_id
1 'polypeptide(L)'
;AGIKAFGRSALQRFSLTGDKFAWRRDGSLLRASLDIPLPDTPISFVSLSYNGEALHRLFIKDKSRSFNSKLEIQRAVDSNDVFRETFFEQKTDFEERINVLLSLLGLNTLFYGQIPLLTDAPDILAMSGQGHLYVVECTTGDINAKGKLQRLYDRSKAIKAALEGSPARPTVVQPIVFTSTPRQETSAHWSVAESLKIALAAREEIAWLLNQIEAPPTDQKLYEGAFALIPNATPQH
;
A
#
# COMPACT_ATOMS: atom_id res chain seq x y z
N ALA A 1 -27.13 18.79 9.16
CA ALA A 1 -25.90 18.06 8.83
C ALA A 1 -25.12 17.80 10.12
N GLY A 2 -24.49 16.66 10.21
CA GLY A 2 -23.63 16.30 11.32
C GLY A 2 -22.21 15.99 10.81
N ILE A 3 -21.20 16.49 11.50
CA ILE A 3 -19.80 16.22 11.22
C ILE A 3 -19.16 15.60 12.46
N LYS A 4 -18.46 14.50 12.28
CA LYS A 4 -17.63 13.87 13.31
C LYS A 4 -16.18 13.95 12.86
N ALA A 5 -15.36 14.63 13.63
CA ALA A 5 -13.92 14.73 13.39
C ALA A 5 -13.18 13.78 14.34
N PHE A 6 -12.37 12.90 13.80
CA PHE A 6 -11.61 11.89 14.55
C PHE A 6 -10.16 12.40 14.72
N GLY A 7 -9.87 13.00 15.87
CA GLY A 7 -8.51 13.37 16.25
C GLY A 7 -7.82 12.27 17.07
N ARG A 8 -6.49 12.33 17.20
CA ARG A 8 -5.69 11.37 18.00
C ARG A 8 -6.12 11.26 19.46
N SER A 9 -6.73 12.31 20.03
CA SER A 9 -7.06 12.36 21.45
C SER A 9 -8.57 12.50 21.76
N ALA A 10 -9.42 12.85 20.80
CA ALA A 10 -10.84 13.01 21.04
C ALA A 10 -11.68 13.00 19.76
N LEU A 11 -12.90 12.46 19.87
CA LEU A 11 -13.94 12.59 18.88
C LEU A 11 -14.67 13.93 19.09
N GLN A 12 -14.50 14.86 18.15
CA GLN A 12 -15.30 16.09 18.15
C GLN A 12 -16.52 15.92 17.23
N ARG A 13 -17.66 16.41 17.69
CA ARG A 13 -18.92 16.36 16.96
C ARG A 13 -19.43 17.78 16.71
N PHE A 14 -19.71 18.07 15.44
CA PHE A 14 -20.36 19.30 15.03
C PHE A 14 -21.73 18.95 14.48
N SER A 15 -22.76 19.63 14.95
CA SER A 15 -24.11 19.53 14.42
C SER A 15 -24.50 20.87 13.83
N LEU A 16 -24.91 20.89 12.58
CA LEU A 16 -25.29 22.08 11.83
C LEU A 16 -26.71 21.90 11.33
N THR A 17 -27.55 22.86 11.66
CA THR A 17 -28.93 22.91 11.19
C THR A 17 -29.05 23.71 9.89
N GLY A 18 -30.09 23.48 9.12
CA GLY A 18 -30.27 24.07 7.79
C GLY A 18 -30.35 25.61 7.77
N ASP A 19 -30.74 26.21 8.90
CA ASP A 19 -30.81 27.66 9.10
C ASP A 19 -29.43 28.35 9.15
N LYS A 20 -28.36 27.59 9.44
CA LYS A 20 -27.00 28.12 9.47
C LYS A 20 -26.34 28.20 8.10
N PHE A 21 -27.01 27.72 7.06
CA PHE A 21 -26.49 27.73 5.69
C PHE A 21 -27.03 28.96 4.92
N ALA A 22 -26.15 29.65 4.22
CA ALA A 22 -26.52 30.70 3.28
C ALA A 22 -27.02 30.08 1.97
N TRP A 23 -28.32 29.79 1.93
CA TRP A 23 -28.97 29.20 0.77
C TRP A 23 -29.09 30.20 -0.40
N ARG A 24 -28.70 29.74 -1.59
CA ARG A 24 -28.87 30.49 -2.83
C ARG A 24 -29.62 29.62 -3.86
N ARG A 25 -30.49 30.24 -4.63
CA ARG A 25 -31.18 29.59 -5.73
C ARG A 25 -30.25 29.60 -6.97
N ASP A 26 -30.06 28.44 -7.59
CA ASP A 26 -29.31 28.26 -8.81
C ASP A 26 -30.20 27.43 -9.76
N GLY A 27 -30.98 28.11 -10.60
CA GLY A 27 -32.02 27.49 -11.43
C GLY A 27 -33.11 26.85 -10.55
N SER A 28 -33.31 25.53 -10.73
CA SER A 28 -34.25 24.72 -9.94
C SER A 28 -33.63 24.18 -8.64
N LEU A 29 -32.33 24.38 -8.41
CA LEU A 29 -31.60 23.86 -7.26
C LEU A 29 -31.42 24.92 -6.19
N LEU A 30 -31.40 24.48 -4.94
CA LEU A 30 -30.92 25.25 -3.80
C LEU A 30 -29.48 24.78 -3.47
N ARG A 31 -28.57 25.73 -3.46
CA ARG A 31 -27.17 25.49 -3.06
C ARG A 31 -26.81 26.29 -1.83
N ALA A 32 -26.00 25.72 -0.99
CA ALA A 32 -25.40 26.42 0.14
C ALA A 32 -23.97 25.93 0.33
N SER A 33 -23.11 26.83 0.79
CA SER A 33 -21.76 26.51 1.25
C SER A 33 -21.55 27.08 2.64
N LEU A 34 -20.76 26.38 3.42
CA LEU A 34 -20.38 26.79 4.75
C LEU A 34 -18.97 26.32 5.03
N ASP A 35 -18.09 27.26 5.38
CA ASP A 35 -16.74 26.93 5.83
C ASP A 35 -16.77 26.60 7.32
N ILE A 36 -16.29 25.43 7.68
CA ILE A 36 -16.28 24.94 9.05
C ILE A 36 -14.83 24.73 9.46
N PRO A 37 -14.34 25.44 10.49
CA PRO A 37 -13.03 25.17 11.05
C PRO A 37 -13.06 23.78 11.71
N LEU A 38 -12.42 22.82 11.08
CA LEU A 38 -12.24 21.50 11.66
C LEU A 38 -11.00 21.49 12.55
N PRO A 39 -11.05 20.78 13.69
CA PRO A 39 -9.86 20.55 14.47
C PRO A 39 -8.83 19.80 13.64
N ASP A 40 -7.61 19.83 14.10
CA ASP A 40 -6.49 19.12 13.51
C ASP A 40 -6.73 17.60 13.51
N THR A 41 -7.34 17.09 12.45
CA THR A 41 -7.80 15.69 12.35
C THR A 41 -7.52 15.11 10.97
N PRO A 42 -6.94 13.91 10.90
CA PRO A 42 -6.63 13.26 9.63
C PRO A 42 -7.88 12.78 8.87
N ILE A 43 -8.98 12.55 9.58
CA ILE A 43 -10.23 12.06 8.98
C ILE A 43 -11.43 12.78 9.59
N SER A 44 -12.34 13.20 8.74
CA SER A 44 -13.66 13.72 9.14
C SER A 44 -14.76 12.87 8.51
N PHE A 45 -15.73 12.48 9.31
CA PHE A 45 -16.95 11.86 8.84
C PHE A 45 -18.06 12.90 8.76
N VAL A 46 -18.58 13.10 7.56
CA VAL A 46 -19.70 14.02 7.31
C VAL A 46 -20.95 13.22 7.03
N SER A 47 -22.03 13.52 7.75
CA SER A 47 -23.35 12.96 7.50
C SER A 47 -24.33 14.07 7.20
N LEU A 48 -24.94 14.04 6.03
CA LEU A 48 -26.06 14.88 5.67
C LEU A 48 -27.36 14.14 5.99
N SER A 49 -28.27 14.80 6.71
CA SER A 49 -29.57 14.21 7.03
C SER A 49 -30.70 15.22 6.78
N TYR A 50 -31.88 14.70 6.45
CA TYR A 50 -33.12 15.46 6.32
C TYR A 50 -34.22 14.68 7.04
N ASN A 51 -34.98 15.37 7.87
CA ASN A 51 -36.05 14.78 8.72
C ASN A 51 -35.59 13.54 9.51
N GLY A 52 -34.33 13.56 9.99
CA GLY A 52 -33.76 12.44 10.75
C GLY A 52 -33.19 11.30 9.91
N GLU A 53 -33.45 11.25 8.62
CA GLU A 53 -32.91 10.25 7.72
C GLU A 53 -31.58 10.70 7.10
N ALA A 54 -30.60 9.81 7.05
CA ALA A 54 -29.31 10.11 6.43
C ALA A 54 -29.43 10.06 4.90
N LEU A 55 -29.24 11.21 4.26
CA LEU A 55 -29.26 11.34 2.80
C LEU A 55 -27.91 10.98 2.20
N HIS A 56 -26.81 11.38 2.84
CA HIS A 56 -25.47 11.16 2.34
C HIS A 56 -24.47 11.03 3.49
N ARG A 57 -23.47 10.19 3.29
CA ARG A 57 -22.36 9.98 4.23
C ARG A 57 -21.05 10.00 3.48
N LEU A 58 -20.09 10.74 4.00
CA LEU A 58 -18.80 10.95 3.34
C LEU A 58 -17.67 10.93 4.38
N PHE A 59 -16.59 10.24 4.06
CA PHE A 59 -15.33 10.37 4.77
C PHE A 59 -14.44 11.33 4.00
N ILE A 60 -14.02 12.40 4.66
CA ILE A 60 -13.06 13.36 4.14
C ILE A 60 -11.73 13.06 4.81
N LYS A 61 -10.73 12.71 4.01
CA LYS A 61 -9.35 12.54 4.47
C LYS A 61 -8.58 13.82 4.19
N ASP A 62 -7.84 14.29 5.20
CA ASP A 62 -6.86 15.32 4.97
C ASP A 62 -5.71 14.71 4.17
N LYS A 63 -5.54 15.18 2.93
CA LYS A 63 -4.46 14.70 2.04
C LYS A 63 -3.07 15.10 2.52
N SER A 64 -2.96 16.13 3.35
CA SER A 64 -1.70 16.55 3.96
C SER A 64 -1.32 15.67 5.15
N ARG A 65 -2.28 14.89 5.68
CA ARG A 65 -2.13 13.98 6.81
C ARG A 65 -2.71 12.63 6.42
N SER A 66 -1.87 11.79 5.89
CA SER A 66 -2.29 10.45 5.59
C SER A 66 -2.54 9.69 6.90
N PHE A 67 -3.73 9.12 7.00
CA PHE A 67 -4.09 8.20 8.07
C PHE A 67 -3.98 6.77 7.55
N ASN A 68 -3.09 6.02 8.15
CA ASN A 68 -2.97 4.60 7.88
C ASN A 68 -3.65 3.80 8.99
N SER A 69 -4.89 3.36 8.74
CA SER A 69 -5.65 2.56 9.71
C SER A 69 -4.96 1.24 10.07
N LYS A 70 -4.25 0.63 9.13
CA LYS A 70 -3.49 -0.61 9.40
C LYS A 70 -2.32 -0.36 10.33
N LEU A 71 -1.65 0.79 10.20
CA LEU A 71 -0.58 1.18 11.11
C LEU A 71 -1.10 1.45 12.53
N GLU A 72 -2.28 2.06 12.67
CA GLU A 72 -2.89 2.26 13.99
C GLU A 72 -3.26 0.92 14.66
N ILE A 73 -3.73 -0.05 13.88
CA ILE A 73 -3.97 -1.42 14.37
C ILE A 73 -2.64 -2.08 14.77
N GLN A 74 -1.61 -1.94 13.94
CA GLN A 74 -0.27 -2.46 14.24
C GLN A 74 0.27 -1.87 15.55
N ARG A 75 0.15 -0.56 15.76
CA ARG A 75 0.57 0.13 16.98
C ARG A 75 -0.19 -0.30 18.23
N ALA A 76 -1.44 -0.73 18.10
CA ALA A 76 -2.21 -1.26 19.22
C ALA A 76 -1.63 -2.61 19.74
N VAL A 77 -0.97 -3.36 18.86
CA VAL A 77 -0.30 -4.64 19.18
C VAL A 77 1.18 -4.41 19.51
N ASP A 78 1.83 -3.50 18.80
CA ASP A 78 3.26 -3.20 18.86
C ASP A 78 3.46 -1.73 19.30
N SER A 79 3.19 -1.46 20.57
CA SER A 79 3.23 -0.11 21.14
C SER A 79 4.65 0.51 21.17
N ASN A 80 5.68 -0.30 21.11
CA ASN A 80 7.08 0.11 21.17
C ASN A 80 7.74 0.16 19.78
N ASP A 81 6.97 -0.01 18.71
CA ASP A 81 7.46 -0.01 17.31
C ASP A 81 8.59 -1.04 17.05
N VAL A 82 8.54 -2.16 17.77
CA VAL A 82 9.54 -3.25 17.68
C VAL A 82 9.67 -3.77 16.25
N PHE A 83 8.55 -3.80 15.51
CA PHE A 83 8.53 -4.19 14.11
C PHE A 83 9.51 -3.39 13.25
N ARG A 84 9.54 -2.06 13.39
CA ARG A 84 10.43 -1.19 12.62
C ARG A 84 11.86 -1.26 13.12
N GLU A 85 12.04 -1.19 14.44
CA GLU A 85 13.37 -1.17 15.06
C GLU A 85 14.15 -2.44 14.76
N THR A 86 13.49 -3.61 14.81
CA THR A 86 14.14 -4.92 14.63
C THR A 86 14.00 -5.49 13.22
N PHE A 87 13.50 -4.71 12.25
CA PHE A 87 13.13 -5.22 10.92
C PHE A 87 14.21 -6.04 10.23
N PHE A 88 15.46 -5.64 10.36
CA PHE A 88 16.62 -6.30 9.74
C PHE A 88 17.43 -7.20 10.65
N GLU A 89 17.06 -7.30 11.92
CA GLU A 89 17.86 -8.03 12.91
C GLU A 89 17.67 -9.55 12.80
N GLN A 90 16.45 -9.97 12.49
CA GLN A 90 16.11 -11.38 12.40
C GLN A 90 15.98 -11.80 10.94
N LYS A 91 16.72 -12.87 10.57
CA LYS A 91 16.71 -13.40 9.19
C LYS A 91 15.61 -14.44 8.97
N THR A 92 15.14 -15.07 10.05
CA THR A 92 14.23 -16.22 9.99
C THR A 92 12.80 -15.86 9.63
N ASP A 93 12.35 -14.64 9.92
CA ASP A 93 10.99 -14.14 9.69
C ASP A 93 10.95 -12.97 8.67
N PHE A 94 11.97 -12.89 7.80
CA PHE A 94 12.10 -11.79 6.84
C PHE A 94 10.91 -11.72 5.86
N GLU A 95 10.43 -12.88 5.39
CA GLU A 95 9.30 -12.97 4.46
C GLU A 95 8.00 -12.45 5.11
N GLU A 96 7.73 -12.84 6.37
CA GLU A 96 6.59 -12.37 7.15
C GLU A 96 6.64 -10.86 7.36
N ARG A 97 7.83 -10.32 7.63
CA ARG A 97 8.02 -8.87 7.81
C ARG A 97 7.76 -8.11 6.53
N ILE A 98 8.21 -8.62 5.39
CA ILE A 98 7.88 -8.03 4.08
C ILE A 98 6.38 -8.11 3.83
N ASN A 99 5.72 -9.23 4.15
CA ASN A 99 4.27 -9.35 4.01
C ASN A 99 3.51 -8.29 4.84
N VAL A 100 3.90 -8.10 6.11
CA VAL A 100 3.33 -7.07 6.98
C VAL A 100 3.60 -5.67 6.42
N LEU A 101 4.83 -5.38 5.98
CA LEU A 101 5.20 -4.10 5.37
C LEU A 101 4.34 -3.77 4.16
N LEU A 102 4.19 -4.71 3.22
CA LEU A 102 3.35 -4.53 2.03
C LEU A 102 1.88 -4.29 2.39
N SER A 103 1.38 -5.01 3.41
CA SER A 103 0.04 -4.78 3.94
C SER A 103 -0.11 -3.39 4.55
N LEU A 104 0.88 -2.90 5.34
CA LEU A 104 0.90 -1.55 5.91
C LEU A 104 0.96 -0.47 4.83
N LEU A 105 1.62 -0.74 3.70
CA LEU A 105 1.63 0.15 2.52
C LEU A 105 0.31 0.17 1.73
N GLY A 106 -0.71 -0.57 2.18
CA GLY A 106 -2.06 -0.54 1.60
C GLY A 106 -2.34 -1.64 0.59
N LEU A 107 -1.39 -2.54 0.33
CA LEU A 107 -1.60 -3.66 -0.57
C LEU A 107 -2.42 -4.78 0.09
N ASN A 108 -3.16 -5.53 -0.72
CA ASN A 108 -3.79 -6.79 -0.31
C ASN A 108 -2.81 -7.92 -0.59
N THR A 109 -2.40 -8.64 0.44
CA THR A 109 -1.36 -9.65 0.35
C THR A 109 -1.90 -11.07 0.54
N LEU A 110 -1.33 -12.02 -0.21
CA LEU A 110 -1.47 -13.45 -0.02
C LEU A 110 -0.07 -14.00 0.26
N PHE A 111 0.11 -14.61 1.43
CA PHE A 111 1.40 -15.10 1.89
C PHE A 111 1.48 -16.62 1.73
N TYR A 112 2.46 -17.11 0.96
CA TYR A 112 2.64 -18.52 0.65
C TYR A 112 3.95 -19.10 1.20
N GLY A 113 4.89 -18.28 1.63
CA GLY A 113 6.24 -18.70 2.04
C GLY A 113 6.30 -19.77 3.12
N GLN A 114 5.23 -19.93 3.91
CA GLN A 114 5.14 -20.96 4.96
C GLN A 114 4.25 -22.14 4.60
N ILE A 115 3.77 -22.27 3.35
CA ILE A 115 2.93 -23.39 2.95
C ILE A 115 3.78 -24.47 2.26
N PRO A 116 4.15 -25.57 2.95
CA PRO A 116 5.12 -26.54 2.45
C PRO A 116 4.71 -27.22 1.15
N LEU A 117 3.39 -27.32 0.87
CA LEU A 117 2.87 -27.94 -0.35
C LEU A 117 2.90 -27.02 -1.56
N LEU A 118 3.21 -25.72 -1.37
CA LEU A 118 3.26 -24.70 -2.43
C LEU A 118 4.71 -24.24 -2.69
N THR A 119 5.65 -25.18 -2.74
CA THR A 119 7.10 -24.91 -2.94
C THR A 119 7.42 -24.15 -4.22
N ASP A 120 6.53 -24.23 -5.22
CA ASP A 120 6.67 -23.51 -6.49
C ASP A 120 5.91 -22.17 -6.50
N ALA A 121 5.19 -21.82 -5.43
CA ALA A 121 4.55 -20.51 -5.31
C ALA A 121 5.60 -19.42 -5.03
N PRO A 122 5.34 -18.15 -5.37
CA PRO A 122 6.11 -17.03 -4.86
C PRO A 122 5.87 -16.88 -3.35
N ASP A 123 6.78 -16.24 -2.64
CA ASP A 123 6.63 -16.05 -1.19
C ASP A 123 5.39 -15.20 -0.88
N ILE A 124 5.14 -14.14 -1.66
CA ILE A 124 4.01 -13.25 -1.49
C ILE A 124 3.43 -12.85 -2.85
N LEU A 125 2.11 -12.81 -2.94
CA LEU A 125 1.39 -12.04 -3.95
C LEU A 125 0.77 -10.81 -3.31
N ALA A 126 1.03 -9.62 -3.87
CA ALA A 126 0.50 -8.38 -3.34
C ALA A 126 -0.22 -7.59 -4.44
N MET A 127 -1.48 -7.22 -4.20
CA MET A 127 -2.32 -6.52 -5.18
C MET A 127 -2.68 -5.12 -4.68
N SER A 128 -2.51 -4.13 -5.53
CA SER A 128 -2.98 -2.77 -5.28
C SER A 128 -4.46 -2.60 -5.59
N GLY A 129 -5.07 -1.51 -5.11
CA GLY A 129 -6.46 -1.17 -5.42
C GLY A 129 -6.73 -0.90 -6.90
N GLN A 130 -5.70 -0.56 -7.69
CA GLN A 130 -5.80 -0.35 -9.15
C GLN A 130 -5.52 -1.63 -9.96
N GLY A 131 -5.31 -2.76 -9.29
CA GLY A 131 -5.08 -4.04 -9.95
C GLY A 131 -3.65 -4.28 -10.42
N HIS A 132 -2.65 -3.55 -9.87
CA HIS A 132 -1.26 -3.91 -10.06
C HIS A 132 -0.92 -5.10 -9.16
N LEU A 133 -0.45 -6.20 -9.75
CA LEU A 133 -0.05 -7.42 -9.05
C LEU A 133 1.47 -7.49 -8.95
N TYR A 134 1.96 -7.53 -7.74
CA TYR A 134 3.36 -7.74 -7.42
C TYR A 134 3.58 -9.21 -7.06
N VAL A 135 4.49 -9.87 -7.78
CA VAL A 135 4.92 -11.25 -7.52
C VAL A 135 6.25 -11.16 -6.79
N VAL A 136 6.25 -11.52 -5.52
CA VAL A 136 7.34 -11.20 -4.60
C VAL A 136 8.08 -12.46 -4.19
N GLU A 137 9.40 -12.38 -4.27
CA GLU A 137 10.35 -13.30 -3.64
C GLU A 137 11.19 -12.57 -2.61
N CYS A 138 11.46 -13.21 -1.49
CA CYS A 138 12.27 -12.69 -0.41
C CYS A 138 13.57 -13.49 -0.25
N THR A 139 14.64 -12.80 0.14
CA THR A 139 15.91 -13.49 0.40
C THR A 139 16.78 -12.70 1.38
N THR A 140 17.46 -13.42 2.26
CA THR A 140 18.46 -12.86 3.18
C THR A 140 19.89 -13.22 2.77
N GLY A 141 20.05 -13.91 1.64
CA GLY A 141 21.32 -14.37 1.09
C GLY A 141 21.51 -13.99 -0.37
N ASP A 142 22.14 -14.86 -1.15
CA ASP A 142 22.35 -14.64 -2.58
C ASP A 142 21.01 -14.53 -3.33
N ILE A 143 20.82 -13.40 -4.01
CA ILE A 143 19.60 -13.05 -4.74
C ILE A 143 19.31 -14.04 -5.86
N ASN A 144 20.34 -14.57 -6.52
CA ASN A 144 20.18 -15.49 -7.64
C ASN A 144 20.54 -16.94 -7.29
N ALA A 145 20.59 -17.29 -6.01
CA ALA A 145 20.83 -18.66 -5.59
C ALA A 145 19.90 -19.64 -6.34
N LYS A 146 20.49 -20.67 -6.96
CA LYS A 146 19.76 -21.70 -7.73
C LYS A 146 18.86 -21.13 -8.85
N GLY A 147 19.21 -19.99 -9.47
CA GLY A 147 18.44 -19.37 -10.54
C GLY A 147 17.10 -18.76 -10.08
N LYS A 148 17.06 -18.21 -8.88
CA LYS A 148 15.85 -17.63 -8.26
C LYS A 148 15.23 -16.55 -9.14
N LEU A 149 16.02 -15.67 -9.77
CA LEU A 149 15.52 -14.63 -10.65
C LEU A 149 14.77 -15.21 -11.86
N GLN A 150 15.34 -16.22 -12.53
CA GLN A 150 14.67 -16.86 -13.67
C GLN A 150 13.35 -17.51 -13.24
N ARG A 151 13.34 -18.23 -12.10
CA ARG A 151 12.10 -18.84 -11.59
C ARG A 151 11.04 -17.82 -11.25
N LEU A 152 11.39 -16.68 -10.65
CA LEU A 152 10.45 -15.60 -10.35
C LEU A 152 9.86 -15.03 -11.65
N TYR A 153 10.68 -14.81 -12.68
CA TYR A 153 10.21 -14.38 -13.99
C TYR A 153 9.21 -15.36 -14.60
N ASP A 154 9.55 -16.67 -14.62
CA ASP A 154 8.69 -17.69 -15.20
C ASP A 154 7.37 -17.83 -14.43
N ARG A 155 7.41 -17.78 -13.09
CA ARG A 155 6.21 -17.74 -12.24
C ARG A 155 5.32 -16.54 -12.54
N SER A 156 5.90 -15.34 -12.65
CA SER A 156 5.12 -14.13 -12.93
C SER A 156 4.45 -14.18 -14.31
N LYS A 157 5.10 -14.78 -15.32
CA LYS A 157 4.49 -15.04 -16.63
C LYS A 157 3.37 -16.07 -16.55
N ALA A 158 3.56 -17.15 -15.81
CA ALA A 158 2.55 -18.18 -15.64
C ALA A 158 1.30 -17.63 -14.92
N ILE A 159 1.49 -16.84 -13.85
CA ILE A 159 0.40 -16.18 -13.13
C ILE A 159 -0.34 -15.21 -14.05
N LYS A 160 0.38 -14.39 -14.81
CA LYS A 160 -0.22 -13.46 -15.78
C LYS A 160 -1.08 -14.21 -16.79
N ALA A 161 -0.56 -15.28 -17.39
CA ALA A 161 -1.29 -16.10 -18.37
C ALA A 161 -2.53 -16.77 -17.76
N ALA A 162 -2.42 -17.31 -16.54
CA ALA A 162 -3.54 -17.94 -15.84
C ALA A 162 -4.69 -16.96 -15.53
N LEU A 163 -4.38 -15.68 -15.31
CA LEU A 163 -5.36 -14.64 -14.98
C LEU A 163 -5.88 -13.89 -16.22
N GLU A 164 -5.41 -14.15 -17.43
CA GLU A 164 -5.72 -13.36 -18.62
C GLU A 164 -7.22 -13.35 -18.98
N GLY A 165 -7.90 -14.46 -18.75
CA GLY A 165 -9.37 -14.58 -18.94
C GLY A 165 -10.20 -14.38 -17.68
N SER A 166 -9.60 -14.03 -16.56
CA SER A 166 -10.26 -13.91 -15.26
C SER A 166 -10.84 -12.51 -15.04
N PRO A 167 -11.98 -12.38 -14.33
CA PRO A 167 -12.43 -11.08 -13.81
C PRO A 167 -11.41 -10.40 -12.88
N ALA A 168 -10.49 -11.17 -12.30
CA ALA A 168 -9.38 -10.68 -11.46
C ALA A 168 -8.11 -10.37 -12.27
N ARG A 169 -8.22 -10.20 -13.60
CA ARG A 169 -7.08 -9.88 -14.46
C ARG A 169 -6.33 -8.62 -13.96
N PRO A 170 -5.05 -8.73 -13.60
CA PRO A 170 -4.28 -7.57 -13.19
C PRO A 170 -3.98 -6.65 -14.39
N THR A 171 -3.92 -5.35 -14.14
CA THR A 171 -3.49 -4.36 -15.16
C THR A 171 -2.00 -4.49 -15.45
N VAL A 172 -1.21 -4.79 -14.42
CA VAL A 172 0.23 -5.01 -14.50
C VAL A 172 0.60 -6.20 -13.63
N VAL A 173 1.57 -7.01 -14.05
CA VAL A 173 2.22 -8.01 -13.22
C VAL A 173 3.70 -7.65 -13.13
N GLN A 174 4.17 -7.32 -11.93
CA GLN A 174 5.53 -6.88 -11.65
C GLN A 174 6.22 -7.86 -10.70
N PRO A 175 7.25 -8.60 -11.18
CA PRO A 175 8.09 -9.38 -10.29
C PRO A 175 9.04 -8.49 -9.48
N ILE A 176 9.18 -8.77 -8.19
CA ILE A 176 10.03 -8.03 -7.26
C ILE A 176 10.79 -9.01 -6.36
N VAL A 177 12.07 -8.78 -6.17
CA VAL A 177 12.87 -9.41 -5.12
C VAL A 177 13.11 -8.41 -4.00
N PHE A 178 12.75 -8.79 -2.78
CA PHE A 178 13.15 -8.09 -1.56
C PHE A 178 14.36 -8.81 -0.94
N THR A 179 15.37 -8.02 -0.57
CA THR A 179 16.53 -8.58 0.11
C THR A 179 17.00 -7.72 1.27
N SER A 180 17.39 -8.38 2.37
CA SER A 180 18.03 -7.69 3.51
C SER A 180 19.48 -7.28 3.24
N THR A 181 20.03 -7.71 2.09
CA THR A 181 21.40 -7.38 1.65
C THR A 181 21.48 -5.93 1.18
N PRO A 182 22.54 -5.18 1.54
CA PRO A 182 22.75 -3.83 1.04
C PRO A 182 22.84 -3.76 -0.50
N ARG A 183 22.36 -2.64 -1.06
CA ARG A 183 22.30 -2.44 -2.52
C ARG A 183 23.66 -2.64 -3.22
N GLN A 184 24.72 -2.16 -2.58
CA GLN A 184 26.08 -2.30 -3.12
C GLN A 184 26.49 -3.76 -3.34
N GLU A 185 26.10 -4.66 -2.44
CA GLU A 185 26.41 -6.08 -2.48
C GLU A 185 25.56 -6.84 -3.52
N THR A 186 24.45 -6.26 -3.97
CA THR A 186 23.54 -6.86 -4.96
C THR A 186 23.93 -6.59 -6.41
N SER A 187 24.93 -5.74 -6.66
CA SER A 187 25.29 -5.21 -7.98
C SER A 187 25.59 -6.27 -9.04
N ALA A 188 26.15 -7.42 -8.64
CA ALA A 188 26.47 -8.54 -9.53
C ALA A 188 25.23 -9.13 -10.23
N HIS A 189 24.02 -8.91 -9.69
CA HIS A 189 22.77 -9.48 -10.21
C HIS A 189 21.91 -8.50 -11.00
N TRP A 190 22.32 -7.22 -11.08
CA TRP A 190 21.50 -6.18 -11.71
C TRP A 190 21.25 -6.38 -13.18
N SER A 191 22.28 -6.81 -13.94
CA SER A 191 22.13 -7.07 -15.37
C SER A 191 21.14 -8.20 -15.67
N VAL A 192 21.11 -9.23 -14.83
CA VAL A 192 20.15 -10.33 -14.97
C VAL A 192 18.74 -9.84 -14.60
N ALA A 193 18.60 -9.12 -13.49
CA ALA A 193 17.30 -8.56 -13.08
C ALA A 193 16.73 -7.60 -14.13
N GLU A 194 17.57 -6.74 -14.72
CA GLU A 194 17.21 -5.84 -15.82
C GLU A 194 16.69 -6.62 -17.03
N SER A 195 17.43 -7.61 -17.50
CA SER A 195 17.03 -8.43 -18.66
C SER A 195 15.70 -9.14 -18.47
N LEU A 196 15.37 -9.50 -17.24
CA LEU A 196 14.12 -10.15 -16.85
C LEU A 196 13.04 -9.16 -16.36
N LYS A 197 13.33 -7.85 -16.36
CA LYS A 197 12.41 -6.80 -15.84
C LYS A 197 11.97 -7.05 -14.39
N ILE A 198 12.87 -7.54 -13.55
CA ILE A 198 12.64 -7.79 -12.13
C ILE A 198 13.10 -6.58 -11.33
N ALA A 199 12.23 -6.03 -10.49
CA ALA A 199 12.61 -5.01 -9.52
C ALA A 199 13.44 -5.63 -8.38
N LEU A 200 14.49 -4.93 -7.96
CA LEU A 200 15.33 -5.33 -6.82
C LEU A 200 15.20 -4.29 -5.70
N ALA A 201 14.48 -4.66 -4.65
CA ALA A 201 14.36 -3.86 -3.44
C ALA A 201 15.37 -4.36 -2.39
N ALA A 202 16.50 -3.69 -2.31
CA ALA A 202 17.55 -3.97 -1.34
C ALA A 202 17.22 -3.34 0.04
N ARG A 203 18.11 -3.48 0.99
CA ARG A 203 17.94 -2.99 2.37
C ARG A 203 17.57 -1.50 2.43
N GLU A 204 18.16 -0.67 1.58
CA GLU A 204 17.94 0.77 1.54
C GLU A 204 16.53 1.12 1.05
N GLU A 205 16.05 0.43 0.01
CA GLU A 205 14.70 0.60 -0.51
C GLU A 205 13.65 0.12 0.51
N ILE A 206 13.93 -0.98 1.21
CA ILE A 206 13.05 -1.46 2.28
C ILE A 206 13.00 -0.45 3.43
N ALA A 207 14.14 0.13 3.83
CA ALA A 207 14.21 1.16 4.85
C ALA A 207 13.42 2.42 4.43
N TRP A 208 13.49 2.79 3.15
CA TRP A 208 12.66 3.87 2.62
C TRP A 208 11.17 3.53 2.67
N LEU A 209 10.76 2.31 2.28
CA LEU A 209 9.37 1.85 2.35
C LEU A 209 8.84 1.84 3.79
N LEU A 210 9.65 1.45 4.78
CA LEU A 210 9.29 1.51 6.20
C LEU A 210 8.95 2.94 6.65
N ASN A 211 9.60 3.96 6.08
CA ASN A 211 9.28 5.35 6.36
C ASN A 211 7.99 5.82 5.66
N GLN A 212 7.53 5.10 4.63
CA GLN A 212 6.28 5.42 3.93
C GLN A 212 5.03 4.86 4.62
N ILE A 213 5.13 3.99 5.61
CA ILE A 213 3.95 3.37 6.27
C ILE A 213 3.08 4.40 7.01
N GLU A 214 3.64 5.52 7.45
CA GLU A 214 2.88 6.62 8.04
C GLU A 214 1.93 7.25 7.02
N ALA A 215 2.42 7.41 5.80
CA ALA A 215 1.77 8.05 4.67
C ALA A 215 1.88 7.19 3.42
N PRO A 216 1.15 6.04 3.35
CA PRO A 216 1.28 5.14 2.22
C PRO A 216 1.12 5.87 0.89
N PRO A 217 2.06 5.67 -0.04
CA PRO A 217 1.97 6.28 -1.36
C PRO A 217 0.73 5.78 -2.11
N THR A 218 0.32 6.53 -3.12
CA THR A 218 -0.75 6.05 -4.02
C THR A 218 -0.28 4.82 -4.79
N ASP A 219 -1.23 4.01 -5.27
CA ASP A 219 -0.95 2.82 -6.09
C ASP A 219 -0.04 3.14 -7.27
N GLN A 220 -0.26 4.28 -7.93
CA GLN A 220 0.56 4.74 -9.05
C GLN A 220 2.01 5.01 -8.62
N LYS A 221 2.21 5.68 -7.47
CA LYS A 221 3.57 5.94 -6.95
C LYS A 221 4.27 4.67 -6.50
N LEU A 222 3.54 3.69 -5.96
CA LEU A 222 4.10 2.38 -5.62
C LEU A 222 4.56 1.65 -6.88
N TYR A 223 3.76 1.68 -7.93
CA TYR A 223 4.11 1.06 -9.22
C TYR A 223 5.33 1.76 -9.87
N GLU A 224 5.30 3.09 -9.96
CA GLU A 224 6.41 3.87 -10.50
C GLU A 224 7.70 3.64 -9.69
N GLY A 225 7.58 3.57 -8.36
CA GLY A 225 8.70 3.25 -7.47
C GLY A 225 9.25 1.84 -7.70
N ALA A 226 8.38 0.85 -7.80
CA ALA A 226 8.79 -0.52 -8.11
C ALA A 226 9.43 -0.61 -9.50
N PHE A 227 8.87 0.08 -10.50
CA PHE A 227 9.41 0.12 -11.85
C PHE A 227 10.80 0.79 -11.89
N ALA A 228 10.99 1.86 -11.13
CA ALA A 228 12.28 2.56 -11.00
C ALA A 228 13.39 1.70 -10.38
N LEU A 229 13.03 0.61 -9.69
CA LEU A 229 13.98 -0.38 -9.15
C LEU A 229 14.47 -1.38 -10.21
N ILE A 230 13.94 -1.33 -11.44
CA ILE A 230 14.45 -2.09 -12.57
C ILE A 230 15.57 -1.24 -13.19
N PRO A 231 16.83 -1.72 -13.18
CA PRO A 231 17.92 -0.96 -13.79
C PRO A 231 17.61 -0.61 -15.26
N ASN A 232 17.84 0.65 -15.63
CA ASN A 232 17.63 1.17 -16.99
C ASN A 232 16.22 0.96 -17.60
N ALA A 233 15.21 0.73 -16.79
CA ALA A 233 13.85 0.60 -17.27
C ALA A 233 13.34 1.96 -17.82
N THR A 234 12.83 1.94 -19.05
CA THR A 234 12.11 3.10 -19.61
C THR A 234 10.64 3.01 -19.22
N PRO A 235 10.03 4.07 -18.68
CA PRO A 235 8.60 4.08 -18.36
C PRO A 235 7.79 3.73 -19.61
N GLN A 236 6.92 2.72 -19.51
CA GLN A 236 5.92 2.43 -20.53
C GLN A 236 4.69 3.31 -20.20
N HIS A 237 4.42 4.27 -21.05
CA HIS A 237 3.21 5.12 -21.01
C HIS A 237 2.03 4.41 -21.65
#